data_eacbcc881b7f38e2b7a10f5507aa3813
#
_entry.id   eacbcc881b7f38e2b7a10f5507aa3813
#
_cell.length_a   1.000
_cell.length_b   1.000
_cell.length_c   1.000
_cell.angle_alpha   90.00
_cell.angle_beta   90.00
_cell.angle_gamma   90.00
#
_symmetry.space_group_name_H-M   'P 1'
#
loop_
_entity.id
_entity.type
_entity.pdbx_description
1 polymer ?
#
loop_
_entity_poly.entity_id
_entity_poly.type
_entity_poly.pdbx_seq_one_letter_code
_entity_poly.pdbx_strand_id
1 'polypeptide(L)'
;MEVQLIITHPGSAHFDEVTAIAFILAENKGMQFQVERREPAPAELDNPDIWVIDIGLRLEPAKRNFDHHQSLDCPASFVLVANYLGLTETMSVLPWWWFKDSVDRIGPVKSSEIFHAGDDLVNRNPVESWLVTRFAAEPDKCVAMLRDYGSRLINEAKSLKKQIDYWKKAKRLVITGLPAMFAETKETAGLDEYRRLEKNPPDIVISLDRTGSGWRLFRYDGVPVDFNLIAGYPQIAFAHKSGFLAKTRELIPMDELFVLVGQAVTLRAHGNK
;
A
#
# COMPACT_ATOMS: atom_id res chain seq x y z
N MET A 1 -30.50 13.35 16.16
CA MET A 1 -29.47 13.44 15.09
C MET A 1 -30.10 12.83 13.86
N GLU A 2 -29.99 13.50 12.74
CA GLU A 2 -30.48 13.01 11.45
C GLU A 2 -29.65 11.82 11.00
N VAL A 3 -30.29 10.74 10.55
CA VAL A 3 -29.63 9.53 10.07
C VAL A 3 -29.44 9.69 8.58
N GLN A 4 -28.21 9.61 8.09
CA GLN A 4 -27.92 9.61 6.66
C GLN A 4 -28.05 8.21 6.07
N LEU A 5 -28.59 8.13 4.86
CA LEU A 5 -28.76 6.88 4.13
C LEU A 5 -27.58 6.66 3.17
N ILE A 6 -27.10 5.43 3.17
CA ILE A 6 -26.17 4.90 2.15
C ILE A 6 -26.88 3.77 1.43
N ILE A 7 -26.97 3.85 0.11
CA ILE A 7 -27.53 2.80 -0.75
C ILE A 7 -26.40 2.19 -1.57
N THR A 8 -26.36 0.86 -1.64
CA THR A 8 -25.46 0.13 -2.50
C THR A 8 -26.18 -1.07 -3.14
N HIS A 9 -25.55 -1.70 -4.14
CA HIS A 9 -26.19 -2.74 -4.94
C HIS A 9 -26.62 -3.97 -4.12
N PRO A 10 -27.74 -4.62 -4.48
CA PRO A 10 -28.13 -5.92 -3.93
C PRO A 10 -27.23 -7.05 -4.49
N GLY A 11 -27.47 -8.29 -4.04
CA GLY A 11 -26.75 -9.47 -4.52
C GLY A 11 -25.43 -9.71 -3.79
N SER A 12 -24.37 -10.11 -4.51
CA SER A 12 -23.03 -10.30 -3.91
C SER A 12 -22.44 -8.98 -3.46
N ALA A 13 -21.82 -8.96 -2.29
CA ALA A 13 -21.04 -7.81 -1.88
C ALA A 13 -19.59 -7.95 -2.36
N HIS A 14 -18.93 -6.84 -2.64
CA HIS A 14 -17.56 -6.78 -3.09
C HIS A 14 -16.69 -5.94 -2.15
N PHE A 15 -15.40 -6.00 -2.34
CA PHE A 15 -14.44 -5.18 -1.60
C PHE A 15 -14.64 -3.69 -1.89
N ASP A 16 -15.10 -3.37 -3.11
CA ASP A 16 -15.26 -2.00 -3.60
C ASP A 16 -16.24 -1.20 -2.75
N GLU A 17 -17.53 -1.57 -2.77
CA GLU A 17 -18.54 -0.83 -2.02
C GLU A 17 -18.32 -0.88 -0.51
N VAL A 18 -17.82 -2.02 0.02
CA VAL A 18 -17.50 -2.16 1.45
C VAL A 18 -16.43 -1.16 1.88
N THR A 19 -15.39 -0.98 1.08
CA THR A 19 -14.29 -0.05 1.35
C THR A 19 -14.71 1.40 1.15
N ALA A 20 -15.50 1.68 0.11
CA ALA A 20 -16.07 3.00 -0.13
C ALA A 20 -16.92 3.47 1.07
N ILE A 21 -17.83 2.60 1.53
CA ILE A 21 -18.69 2.86 2.70
C ILE A 21 -17.84 3.04 3.96
N ALA A 22 -16.80 2.22 4.16
CA ALA A 22 -15.92 2.35 5.31
C ALA A 22 -15.23 3.72 5.38
N PHE A 23 -14.81 4.28 4.25
CA PHE A 23 -14.22 5.64 4.18
C PHE A 23 -15.25 6.73 4.50
N ILE A 24 -16.48 6.62 3.96
CA ILE A 24 -17.56 7.56 4.29
C ILE A 24 -17.83 7.58 5.80
N LEU A 25 -17.96 6.41 6.41
CA LEU A 25 -18.23 6.26 7.83
C LEU A 25 -17.09 6.78 8.71
N ALA A 26 -15.83 6.56 8.29
CA ALA A 26 -14.65 6.98 9.03
C ALA A 26 -14.42 8.49 9.03
N GLU A 27 -14.69 9.15 7.89
CA GLU A 27 -14.47 10.60 7.75
C GLU A 27 -15.65 11.43 8.27
N ASN A 28 -16.85 10.84 8.40
CA ASN A 28 -18.03 11.51 8.94
C ASN A 28 -18.29 11.09 10.40
N LYS A 29 -17.32 11.37 11.27
CA LYS A 29 -17.37 11.05 12.69
C LYS A 29 -18.52 11.81 13.36
N GLY A 30 -19.31 11.09 14.16
CA GLY A 30 -20.44 11.66 14.90
C GLY A 30 -21.75 11.69 14.12
N MET A 31 -21.76 11.39 12.83
CA MET A 31 -22.98 11.18 12.05
C MET A 31 -23.49 9.75 12.20
N GLN A 32 -24.81 9.61 12.25
CA GLN A 32 -25.47 8.31 12.19
C GLN A 32 -25.78 7.94 10.75
N PHE A 33 -25.57 6.67 10.41
CA PHE A 33 -25.81 6.14 9.08
C PHE A 33 -26.67 4.88 9.16
N GLN A 34 -27.52 4.73 8.14
CA GLN A 34 -28.19 3.50 7.78
C GLN A 34 -27.67 3.02 6.45
N VAL A 35 -27.42 1.74 6.28
CA VAL A 35 -26.93 1.15 5.01
C VAL A 35 -27.95 0.18 4.48
N GLU A 36 -28.41 0.42 3.25
CA GLU A 36 -29.37 -0.42 2.55
C GLU A 36 -28.76 -0.97 1.26
N ARG A 37 -28.98 -2.27 1.01
CA ARG A 37 -28.56 -2.94 -0.23
C ARG A 37 -29.78 -3.20 -1.11
N ARG A 38 -30.00 -2.28 -2.03
CA ARG A 38 -31.13 -2.29 -2.97
C ARG A 38 -30.89 -1.33 -4.13
N GLU A 39 -31.74 -1.41 -5.16
CA GLU A 39 -31.77 -0.40 -6.21
C GLU A 39 -32.21 0.96 -5.64
N PRO A 40 -31.54 2.06 -6.02
CA PRO A 40 -31.96 3.41 -5.69
C PRO A 40 -33.15 3.85 -6.55
N ALA A 41 -34.10 4.56 -5.96
CA ALA A 41 -35.13 5.24 -6.73
C ALA A 41 -34.56 6.47 -7.45
N PRO A 42 -35.12 6.91 -8.60
CA PRO A 42 -34.64 8.10 -9.30
C PRO A 42 -34.53 9.36 -8.44
N ALA A 43 -35.47 9.56 -7.53
CA ALA A 43 -35.45 10.70 -6.61
C ALA A 43 -34.32 10.61 -5.57
N GLU A 44 -33.86 9.41 -5.22
CA GLU A 44 -32.74 9.19 -4.31
C GLU A 44 -31.40 9.50 -5.00
N LEU A 45 -31.26 9.18 -6.30
CA LEU A 45 -30.11 9.57 -7.10
C LEU A 45 -29.97 11.10 -7.25
N ASP A 46 -31.09 11.83 -7.15
CA ASP A 46 -31.09 13.29 -7.25
C ASP A 46 -30.96 13.98 -5.88
N ASN A 47 -31.02 13.23 -4.78
CA ASN A 47 -30.93 13.76 -3.42
C ASN A 47 -29.47 13.80 -2.90
N PRO A 48 -28.87 14.98 -2.69
CA PRO A 48 -27.48 15.10 -2.23
C PRO A 48 -27.26 14.66 -0.76
N ASP A 49 -28.33 14.37 0.00
CA ASP A 49 -28.24 13.86 1.38
C ASP A 49 -28.16 12.33 1.44
N ILE A 50 -28.29 11.65 0.31
CA ILE A 50 -28.19 10.20 0.17
C ILE A 50 -26.89 9.84 -0.55
N TRP A 51 -26.13 8.91 0.01
CA TRP A 51 -24.97 8.34 -0.65
C TRP A 51 -25.40 7.13 -1.48
N VAL A 52 -25.08 7.14 -2.78
CA VAL A 52 -25.33 5.99 -3.66
C VAL A 52 -23.99 5.48 -4.16
N ILE A 53 -23.65 4.26 -3.77
CA ILE A 53 -22.31 3.68 -3.94
C ILE A 53 -22.39 2.41 -4.78
N ASP A 54 -21.60 2.38 -5.85
CA ASP A 54 -21.43 1.23 -6.72
C ASP A 54 -22.73 0.73 -7.38
N ILE A 55 -23.63 1.65 -7.67
CA ILE A 55 -24.94 1.38 -8.30
C ILE A 55 -25.53 2.68 -8.86
N GLY A 56 -26.48 2.55 -9.79
CA GLY A 56 -27.28 3.65 -10.30
C GLY A 56 -26.74 4.26 -11.60
N LEU A 57 -25.62 3.76 -12.12
CA LEU A 57 -24.98 4.18 -13.38
C LEU A 57 -24.73 5.70 -13.45
N ARG A 58 -24.41 6.32 -12.29
CA ARG A 58 -24.11 7.75 -12.20
C ARG A 58 -22.81 8.02 -11.45
N LEU A 59 -21.99 8.89 -12.03
CA LEU A 59 -20.86 9.51 -11.35
C LEU A 59 -21.15 11.01 -11.22
N GLU A 60 -21.87 11.38 -10.17
CA GLU A 60 -22.27 12.75 -9.84
C GLU A 60 -21.87 13.07 -8.38
N PRO A 61 -20.60 13.40 -8.09
CA PRO A 61 -20.11 13.62 -6.72
C PRO A 61 -20.89 14.72 -5.96
N ALA A 62 -21.40 15.74 -6.66
CA ALA A 62 -22.22 16.80 -6.06
C ALA A 62 -23.56 16.27 -5.49
N LYS A 63 -24.02 15.14 -5.97
CA LYS A 63 -25.21 14.40 -5.50
C LYS A 63 -24.84 13.12 -4.75
N ARG A 64 -23.56 12.94 -4.40
CA ARG A 64 -23.02 11.76 -3.71
C ARG A 64 -23.30 10.42 -4.42
N ASN A 65 -23.32 10.44 -5.76
CA ASN A 65 -23.39 9.24 -6.59
C ASN A 65 -21.99 8.85 -7.06
N PHE A 66 -21.58 7.62 -6.73
CA PHE A 66 -20.25 7.08 -7.01
C PHE A 66 -20.36 5.67 -7.59
N ASP A 67 -20.72 5.61 -8.87
CA ASP A 67 -20.76 4.37 -9.63
C ASP A 67 -19.76 4.46 -10.80
N HIS A 68 -19.11 3.35 -11.12
CA HIS A 68 -18.08 3.27 -12.16
C HIS A 68 -18.46 2.37 -13.34
N HIS A 69 -19.59 1.70 -13.30
CA HIS A 69 -20.02 0.72 -14.32
C HIS A 69 -20.27 1.29 -15.72
N GLN A 70 -20.25 2.63 -15.88
CA GLN A 70 -20.42 3.30 -17.17
C GLN A 70 -19.19 3.15 -18.08
N SER A 71 -18.00 2.93 -17.53
CA SER A 71 -16.75 2.85 -18.30
C SER A 71 -15.66 2.09 -17.55
N LEU A 72 -14.92 1.24 -18.25
CA LEU A 72 -13.73 0.58 -17.71
C LEU A 72 -12.58 1.53 -17.36
N ASP A 73 -12.62 2.76 -17.88
CA ASP A 73 -11.63 3.80 -17.55
C ASP A 73 -12.00 4.54 -16.26
N CYS A 74 -13.23 4.38 -15.76
CA CYS A 74 -13.66 4.94 -14.49
C CYS A 74 -13.06 4.11 -13.34
N PRO A 75 -12.39 4.73 -12.36
CA PRO A 75 -11.88 4.00 -11.19
C PRO A 75 -13.01 3.38 -10.36
N ALA A 76 -12.71 2.30 -9.65
CA ALA A 76 -13.62 1.64 -8.71
C ALA A 76 -14.22 2.62 -7.69
N SER A 77 -15.41 2.33 -7.19
CA SER A 77 -16.20 3.23 -6.34
C SER A 77 -15.45 3.65 -5.07
N PHE A 78 -14.61 2.76 -4.48
CA PHE A 78 -13.78 3.16 -3.33
C PHE A 78 -12.74 4.23 -3.67
N VAL A 79 -12.18 4.21 -4.89
CA VAL A 79 -11.26 5.24 -5.38
C VAL A 79 -11.99 6.56 -5.62
N LEU A 80 -13.19 6.51 -6.21
CA LEU A 80 -14.03 7.68 -6.44
C LEU A 80 -14.41 8.36 -5.12
N VAL A 81 -14.85 7.59 -4.14
CA VAL A 81 -15.19 8.08 -2.78
C VAL A 81 -13.94 8.65 -2.09
N ALA A 82 -12.81 7.94 -2.16
CA ALA A 82 -11.56 8.45 -1.58
C ALA A 82 -11.13 9.78 -2.22
N ASN A 83 -11.33 9.93 -3.53
CA ASN A 83 -11.06 11.19 -4.24
C ASN A 83 -11.96 12.32 -3.73
N TYR A 84 -13.24 12.06 -3.61
CA TYR A 84 -14.21 13.03 -3.08
C TYR A 84 -13.89 13.47 -1.65
N LEU A 85 -13.43 12.54 -0.81
CA LEU A 85 -13.04 12.79 0.58
C LEU A 85 -11.60 13.36 0.74
N GLY A 86 -10.87 13.58 -0.37
CA GLY A 86 -9.49 14.08 -0.34
C GLY A 86 -8.48 13.08 0.20
N LEU A 87 -8.77 11.78 0.15
CA LEU A 87 -7.95 10.70 0.69
C LEU A 87 -7.01 10.05 -0.32
N THR A 88 -7.22 10.24 -1.63
CA THR A 88 -6.54 9.47 -2.70
C THR A 88 -5.02 9.52 -2.57
N GLU A 89 -4.42 10.70 -2.37
CA GLU A 89 -2.97 10.83 -2.24
C GLU A 89 -2.42 10.03 -1.04
N THR A 90 -3.19 9.95 0.04
CA THR A 90 -2.82 9.19 1.24
C THR A 90 -3.03 7.70 1.03
N MET A 91 -4.17 7.29 0.47
CA MET A 91 -4.53 5.89 0.34
C MET A 91 -3.74 5.16 -0.78
N SER A 92 -3.36 5.88 -1.84
CA SER A 92 -2.66 5.30 -2.99
C SER A 92 -1.25 4.77 -2.68
N VAL A 93 -0.69 5.06 -1.50
CA VAL A 93 0.57 4.46 -1.06
C VAL A 93 0.41 3.02 -0.58
N LEU A 94 -0.81 2.59 -0.26
CA LEU A 94 -1.09 1.22 0.18
C LEU A 94 -0.79 0.23 -0.95
N PRO A 95 -0.08 -0.89 -0.67
CA PRO A 95 0.38 -1.82 -1.70
C PRO A 95 -0.74 -2.43 -2.55
N TRP A 96 -1.91 -2.62 -1.96
CA TRP A 96 -3.07 -3.24 -2.61
C TRP A 96 -3.96 -2.25 -3.38
N TRP A 97 -3.79 -0.94 -3.23
CA TRP A 97 -4.72 0.09 -3.71
C TRP A 97 -5.06 -0.03 -5.20
N TRP A 98 -4.06 0.12 -6.06
CA TRP A 98 -4.27 0.07 -7.51
C TRP A 98 -4.58 -1.33 -8.03
N PHE A 99 -4.11 -2.35 -7.33
CA PHE A 99 -4.43 -3.72 -7.67
C PHE A 99 -5.92 -4.02 -7.44
N LYS A 100 -6.49 -3.61 -6.31
CA LYS A 100 -7.92 -3.78 -6.00
C LYS A 100 -8.80 -2.96 -6.93
N ASP A 101 -8.42 -1.72 -7.25
CA ASP A 101 -9.07 -0.92 -8.29
C ASP A 101 -9.11 -1.66 -9.63
N SER A 102 -7.99 -2.23 -10.05
CA SER A 102 -7.91 -2.99 -11.30
C SER A 102 -8.76 -4.26 -11.27
N VAL A 103 -8.73 -5.00 -10.15
CA VAL A 103 -9.52 -6.24 -9.99
C VAL A 103 -11.00 -5.98 -10.16
N ASP A 104 -11.50 -4.90 -9.59
CA ASP A 104 -12.91 -4.55 -9.66
C ASP A 104 -13.33 -4.17 -11.09
N ARG A 105 -12.50 -3.39 -11.80
CA ARG A 105 -12.80 -2.91 -13.17
C ARG A 105 -12.64 -3.95 -14.25
N ILE A 106 -11.58 -4.78 -14.21
CA ILE A 106 -11.20 -5.66 -15.32
C ILE A 106 -11.06 -7.14 -14.93
N GLY A 107 -11.35 -7.45 -13.67
CA GLY A 107 -11.32 -8.80 -13.13
C GLY A 107 -9.94 -9.27 -12.64
N PRO A 108 -9.91 -10.34 -11.82
CA PRO A 108 -8.69 -10.78 -11.13
C PRO A 108 -7.60 -11.31 -12.07
N VAL A 109 -7.95 -12.02 -13.13
CA VAL A 109 -6.96 -12.62 -14.05
C VAL A 109 -6.13 -11.55 -14.74
N LYS A 110 -6.79 -10.59 -15.41
CA LYS A 110 -6.09 -9.50 -16.11
C LYS A 110 -5.30 -8.62 -15.15
N SER A 111 -5.85 -8.35 -13.98
CA SER A 111 -5.16 -7.57 -12.95
C SER A 111 -3.90 -8.27 -12.46
N SER A 112 -3.96 -9.58 -12.24
CA SER A 112 -2.80 -10.39 -11.85
C SER A 112 -1.68 -10.36 -12.89
N GLU A 113 -2.03 -10.40 -14.16
CA GLU A 113 -1.06 -10.24 -15.27
C GLU A 113 -0.38 -8.87 -15.24
N ILE A 114 -1.16 -7.79 -15.11
CA ILE A 114 -0.63 -6.41 -15.10
C ILE A 114 0.27 -6.15 -13.90
N PHE A 115 -0.13 -6.62 -12.72
CA PHE A 115 0.59 -6.36 -11.46
C PHE A 115 1.60 -7.46 -11.10
N HIS A 116 1.76 -8.48 -11.94
CA HIS A 116 2.62 -9.65 -11.69
C HIS A 116 2.32 -10.31 -10.34
N ALA A 117 1.06 -10.35 -9.96
CA ALA A 117 0.56 -10.95 -8.72
C ALA A 117 -0.13 -12.30 -9.04
N GLY A 118 -0.09 -13.24 -8.10
CA GLY A 118 -0.85 -14.48 -8.26
C GLY A 118 -2.36 -14.21 -8.13
N ASP A 119 -3.17 -14.67 -9.06
CA ASP A 119 -4.63 -14.54 -9.06
C ASP A 119 -5.30 -15.21 -7.85
N ASP A 120 -4.69 -16.26 -7.35
CA ASP A 120 -5.09 -16.98 -6.12
C ASP A 120 -5.09 -16.08 -4.87
N LEU A 121 -4.19 -15.09 -4.80
CA LEU A 121 -4.07 -14.21 -3.64
C LEU A 121 -5.24 -13.22 -3.52
N VAL A 122 -5.88 -12.90 -4.63
CA VAL A 122 -6.97 -11.91 -4.69
C VAL A 122 -8.23 -12.43 -4.01
N ASN A 123 -8.54 -13.71 -4.24
CA ASN A 123 -9.84 -14.30 -3.91
C ASN A 123 -9.81 -15.17 -2.64
N ARG A 124 -8.67 -15.28 -1.96
CA ARG A 124 -8.48 -16.21 -0.83
C ARG A 124 -8.10 -15.54 0.50
N ASN A 125 -8.26 -14.22 0.61
CA ASN A 125 -8.09 -13.57 1.90
C ASN A 125 -9.30 -13.88 2.80
N PRO A 126 -9.15 -14.73 3.84
CA PRO A 126 -10.29 -15.16 4.66
C PRO A 126 -10.92 -14.01 5.44
N VAL A 127 -10.16 -12.97 5.78
CA VAL A 127 -10.67 -11.78 6.50
C VAL A 127 -11.53 -10.93 5.56
N GLU A 128 -11.08 -10.72 4.33
CA GLU A 128 -11.85 -9.99 3.33
C GLU A 128 -13.16 -10.75 2.99
N SER A 129 -13.04 -12.04 2.73
CA SER A 129 -14.21 -12.90 2.45
C SER A 129 -15.21 -12.86 3.61
N TRP A 130 -14.75 -12.94 4.85
CA TRP A 130 -15.60 -12.82 6.04
C TRP A 130 -16.28 -11.45 6.11
N LEU A 131 -15.52 -10.37 5.91
CA LEU A 131 -16.04 -9.00 5.95
C LEU A 131 -17.14 -8.78 4.92
N VAL A 132 -16.89 -9.15 3.68
CA VAL A 132 -17.82 -9.03 2.55
C VAL A 132 -19.08 -9.87 2.78
N THR A 133 -18.93 -11.13 3.22
CA THR A 133 -20.05 -12.02 3.54
C THR A 133 -20.90 -11.47 4.68
N ARG A 134 -20.26 -10.95 5.72
CA ARG A 134 -20.96 -10.35 6.87
C ARG A 134 -21.75 -9.10 6.47
N PHE A 135 -21.13 -8.23 5.64
CA PHE A 135 -21.77 -7.04 5.10
C PHE A 135 -22.96 -7.40 4.18
N ALA A 136 -22.81 -8.41 3.33
CA ALA A 136 -23.89 -8.86 2.46
C ALA A 136 -25.13 -9.30 3.24
N ALA A 137 -24.93 -9.98 4.38
CA ALA A 137 -26.01 -10.52 5.19
C ALA A 137 -26.70 -9.45 6.04
N GLU A 138 -25.97 -8.53 6.66
CA GLU A 138 -26.48 -7.59 7.65
C GLU A 138 -25.77 -6.21 7.54
N PRO A 139 -25.94 -5.46 6.43
CA PRO A 139 -25.16 -4.25 6.13
C PRO A 139 -25.27 -3.20 7.24
N ASP A 140 -26.48 -2.94 7.72
CA ASP A 140 -26.71 -1.92 8.75
C ASP A 140 -26.04 -2.28 10.10
N LYS A 141 -26.00 -3.57 10.45
CA LYS A 141 -25.30 -4.02 11.67
C LYS A 141 -23.76 -3.93 11.54
N CYS A 142 -23.24 -3.74 10.33
CA CYS A 142 -21.82 -3.59 10.09
C CYS A 142 -21.30 -2.15 10.23
N VAL A 143 -22.17 -1.15 10.38
CA VAL A 143 -21.80 0.28 10.38
C VAL A 143 -20.66 0.59 11.36
N ALA A 144 -20.76 0.15 12.62
CA ALA A 144 -19.73 0.41 13.62
C ALA A 144 -18.39 -0.27 13.27
N MET A 145 -18.43 -1.51 12.79
CA MET A 145 -17.26 -2.28 12.38
C MET A 145 -16.61 -1.65 11.14
N LEU A 146 -17.38 -1.25 10.14
CA LEU A 146 -16.86 -0.60 8.93
C LEU A 146 -16.25 0.77 9.23
N ARG A 147 -16.82 1.51 10.18
CA ARG A 147 -16.24 2.78 10.65
C ARG A 147 -14.86 2.57 11.29
N ASP A 148 -14.69 1.56 12.13
CA ASP A 148 -13.39 1.21 12.72
C ASP A 148 -12.42 0.75 11.63
N TYR A 149 -12.85 -0.11 10.73
CA TYR A 149 -12.06 -0.60 9.59
C TYR A 149 -11.56 0.55 8.72
N GLY A 150 -12.44 1.44 8.26
CA GLY A 150 -12.05 2.62 7.46
C GLY A 150 -11.08 3.53 8.20
N SER A 151 -11.32 3.78 9.50
CA SER A 151 -10.42 4.58 10.34
C SER A 151 -9.03 3.97 10.45
N ARG A 152 -8.93 2.63 10.57
CA ARG A 152 -7.64 1.91 10.62
C ARG A 152 -6.91 1.99 9.28
N LEU A 153 -7.60 1.77 8.17
CA LEU A 153 -7.01 1.89 6.82
C LEU A 153 -6.43 3.29 6.59
N ILE A 154 -7.19 4.33 6.92
CA ILE A 154 -6.75 5.73 6.77
C ILE A 154 -5.53 6.03 7.67
N ASN A 155 -5.53 5.55 8.91
CA ASN A 155 -4.41 5.76 9.83
C ASN A 155 -3.16 4.98 9.39
N GLU A 156 -3.32 3.76 8.89
CA GLU A 156 -2.23 2.96 8.32
C GLU A 156 -1.61 3.68 7.12
N ALA A 157 -2.43 4.13 6.18
CA ALA A 157 -1.96 4.88 5.01
C ALA A 157 -1.24 6.18 5.40
N LYS A 158 -1.76 6.93 6.36
CA LYS A 158 -1.11 8.14 6.90
C LYS A 158 0.25 7.83 7.55
N SER A 159 0.32 6.72 8.28
CA SER A 159 1.58 6.28 8.89
C SER A 159 2.60 5.86 7.83
N LEU A 160 2.16 5.05 6.87
CA LEU A 160 3.00 4.58 5.77
C LEU A 160 3.50 5.75 4.90
N LYS A 161 2.64 6.71 4.59
CA LYS A 161 3.03 7.92 3.85
C LYS A 161 4.14 8.69 4.57
N LYS A 162 4.06 8.87 5.89
CA LYS A 162 5.13 9.50 6.68
C LYS A 162 6.46 8.74 6.58
N GLN A 163 6.40 7.41 6.61
CA GLN A 163 7.58 6.56 6.48
C GLN A 163 8.19 6.67 5.08
N ILE A 164 7.37 6.65 4.03
CA ILE A 164 7.81 6.86 2.65
C ILE A 164 8.45 8.25 2.50
N ASP A 165 7.82 9.30 3.04
CA ASP A 165 8.35 10.66 2.98
C ASP A 165 9.66 10.84 3.77
N TYR A 166 9.87 10.04 4.81
CA TYR A 166 11.17 9.95 5.48
C TYR A 166 12.24 9.37 4.53
N TRP A 167 11.95 8.26 3.85
CA TRP A 167 12.87 7.61 2.92
C TRP A 167 13.17 8.47 1.69
N LYS A 168 12.23 9.27 1.21
CA LYS A 168 12.46 10.26 0.13
C LYS A 168 13.55 11.28 0.47
N LYS A 169 13.73 11.58 1.75
CA LYS A 169 14.74 12.53 2.25
C LYS A 169 16.07 11.88 2.60
N ALA A 170 16.16 10.56 2.59
CA ALA A 170 17.38 9.83 2.88
C ALA A 170 18.47 10.12 1.84
N LYS A 171 19.72 10.07 2.27
CA LYS A 171 20.88 10.39 1.42
C LYS A 171 21.04 9.35 0.31
N ARG A 172 20.94 9.78 -0.93
CA ARG A 172 21.22 8.95 -2.10
C ARG A 172 22.73 8.91 -2.37
N LEU A 173 23.20 7.74 -2.74
CA LEU A 173 24.61 7.43 -2.96
C LEU A 173 24.77 6.52 -4.18
N VAL A 174 25.97 6.42 -4.67
CA VAL A 174 26.38 5.38 -5.63
C VAL A 174 27.61 4.68 -5.05
N ILE A 175 27.53 3.37 -4.88
CA ILE A 175 28.63 2.54 -4.37
C ILE A 175 29.01 1.56 -5.47
N THR A 176 30.20 1.70 -6.02
CA THR A 176 30.73 0.85 -7.11
C THR A 176 29.72 0.71 -8.27
N GLY A 177 29.09 1.85 -8.67
CA GLY A 177 28.12 1.92 -9.76
C GLY A 177 26.69 1.51 -9.40
N LEU A 178 26.43 1.03 -8.19
CA LEU A 178 25.09 0.63 -7.73
C LEU A 178 24.40 1.77 -6.97
N PRO A 179 23.11 2.03 -7.25
CA PRO A 179 22.30 2.97 -6.48
C PRO A 179 22.21 2.52 -5.02
N ALA A 180 22.57 3.40 -4.10
CA ALA A 180 22.51 3.12 -2.67
C ALA A 180 21.80 4.24 -1.91
N MET A 181 21.33 3.91 -0.73
CA MET A 181 20.69 4.85 0.20
C MET A 181 21.27 4.70 1.59
N PHE A 182 21.46 5.84 2.25
CA PHE A 182 21.96 5.93 3.61
C PHE A 182 20.98 6.72 4.49
N ALA A 183 20.64 6.16 5.67
CA ALA A 183 19.82 6.83 6.65
C ALA A 183 20.20 6.43 8.09
N GLU A 184 20.38 7.41 8.95
CA GLU A 184 20.65 7.19 10.38
C GLU A 184 19.36 6.85 11.13
N THR A 185 18.77 5.71 10.82
CA THR A 185 17.53 5.22 11.44
C THR A 185 17.58 3.73 11.68
N LYS A 186 16.93 3.28 12.76
CA LYS A 186 16.67 1.87 13.04
C LYS A 186 15.41 1.34 12.34
N GLU A 187 14.55 2.26 11.93
CA GLU A 187 13.30 1.92 11.28
C GLU A 187 13.56 1.50 9.82
N THR A 188 12.83 0.48 9.40
CA THR A 188 12.84 0.00 8.00
C THR A 188 11.45 0.03 7.38
N ALA A 189 10.44 0.41 8.16
CA ALA A 189 9.07 0.50 7.69
C ALA A 189 8.95 1.53 6.54
N GLY A 190 8.10 1.25 5.58
CA GLY A 190 7.89 2.08 4.39
C GLY A 190 9.01 2.05 3.35
N LEU A 191 10.09 1.28 3.59
CA LEU A 191 11.22 1.20 2.67
C LEU A 191 10.86 0.45 1.38
N ASP A 192 10.14 -0.65 1.50
CA ASP A 192 9.73 -1.47 0.34
C ASP A 192 8.67 -0.72 -0.49
N GLU A 193 7.74 -0.04 0.16
CA GLU A 193 6.74 0.81 -0.50
C GLU A 193 7.39 2.01 -1.17
N TYR A 194 8.35 2.66 -0.49
CA TYR A 194 9.14 3.72 -1.07
C TYR A 194 9.84 3.22 -2.34
N ARG A 195 10.54 2.07 -2.27
CA ARG A 195 11.24 1.47 -3.40
C ARG A 195 10.30 1.17 -4.57
N ARG A 196 9.11 0.65 -4.30
CA ARG A 196 8.08 0.35 -5.31
C ARG A 196 7.59 1.60 -6.05
N LEU A 197 7.55 2.74 -5.38
CA LEU A 197 7.09 4.01 -5.93
C LEU A 197 8.20 4.78 -6.67
N GLU A 198 9.47 4.40 -6.46
CA GLU A 198 10.62 5.09 -7.05
C GLU A 198 10.92 4.60 -8.47
N LYS A 199 11.20 5.54 -9.36
CA LYS A 199 11.61 5.25 -10.73
C LYS A 199 13.00 4.58 -10.79
N ASN A 200 13.92 5.02 -9.91
CA ASN A 200 15.27 4.48 -9.76
C ASN A 200 15.46 4.06 -8.29
N PRO A 201 14.97 2.89 -7.90
CA PRO A 201 15.03 2.45 -6.51
C PRO A 201 16.47 2.14 -6.08
N PRO A 202 16.81 2.25 -4.78
CA PRO A 202 18.10 1.85 -4.28
C PRO A 202 18.26 0.32 -4.34
N ASP A 203 19.46 -0.12 -4.71
CA ASP A 203 19.86 -1.52 -4.68
C ASP A 203 20.41 -1.92 -3.32
N ILE A 204 21.08 -0.97 -2.65
CA ILE A 204 21.71 -1.12 -1.35
C ILE A 204 21.11 -0.10 -0.39
N VAL A 205 20.81 -0.54 0.83
CA VAL A 205 20.36 0.34 1.91
C VAL A 205 21.28 0.17 3.12
N ILE A 206 21.81 1.29 3.61
CA ILE A 206 22.62 1.37 4.81
C ILE A 206 21.81 2.13 5.86
N SER A 207 21.60 1.51 7.00
CA SER A 207 20.86 2.10 8.12
C SER A 207 21.48 1.67 9.46
N LEU A 208 21.00 2.23 10.56
CA LEU A 208 21.39 1.71 11.88
C LEU A 208 20.87 0.28 12.05
N ASP A 209 21.60 -0.56 12.77
CA ASP A 209 21.07 -1.84 13.21
C ASP A 209 19.98 -1.64 14.30
N ARG A 210 19.32 -2.71 14.72
CA ARG A 210 18.22 -2.63 15.72
C ARG A 210 18.68 -2.06 17.07
N THR A 211 19.93 -2.28 17.45
CA THR A 211 20.51 -1.75 18.70
C THR A 211 20.95 -0.30 18.54
N GLY A 212 21.31 0.12 17.34
CA GLY A 212 21.90 1.41 17.02
C GLY A 212 23.40 1.47 17.31
N SER A 213 24.03 0.31 17.59
CA SER A 213 25.45 0.23 17.88
C SER A 213 26.33 0.00 16.65
N GLY A 214 25.72 -0.38 15.52
CA GLY A 214 26.40 -0.62 14.25
C GLY A 214 25.52 -0.30 13.06
N TRP A 215 26.09 -0.44 11.86
CA TRP A 215 25.36 -0.29 10.62
C TRP A 215 24.74 -1.61 10.17
N ARG A 216 23.50 -1.53 9.64
CA ARG A 216 22.82 -2.57 8.88
C ARG A 216 23.07 -2.32 7.40
N LEU A 217 23.68 -3.28 6.74
CA LEU A 217 23.95 -3.31 5.30
C LEU A 217 22.96 -4.28 4.66
N PHE A 218 22.11 -3.81 3.78
CA PHE A 218 21.07 -4.61 3.18
C PHE A 218 21.08 -4.42 1.65
N ARG A 219 20.91 -5.50 0.91
CA ARG A 219 20.68 -5.46 -0.54
C ARG A 219 19.35 -6.08 -0.90
N TYR A 220 18.75 -5.61 -1.97
CA TYR A 220 17.56 -6.24 -2.58
C TYR A 220 17.94 -7.42 -3.45
N ASP A 221 16.96 -8.28 -3.77
CA ASP A 221 17.19 -9.46 -4.63
C ASP A 221 17.57 -9.07 -6.05
N GLY A 222 18.38 -9.91 -6.68
CA GLY A 222 18.89 -9.68 -8.03
C GLY A 222 20.05 -8.67 -8.15
N VAL A 223 20.41 -8.00 -7.05
CA VAL A 223 21.54 -7.06 -7.00
C VAL A 223 22.86 -7.83 -6.89
N PRO A 224 23.92 -7.45 -7.66
CA PRO A 224 25.21 -8.12 -7.64
C PRO A 224 26.04 -7.72 -6.41
N VAL A 225 25.53 -8.04 -5.22
CA VAL A 225 26.18 -7.82 -3.92
C VAL A 225 26.05 -9.07 -3.08
N ASP A 226 27.15 -9.50 -2.48
CA ASP A 226 27.20 -10.61 -1.52
C ASP A 226 27.98 -10.21 -0.27
N PHE A 227 27.27 -9.92 0.80
CA PHE A 227 27.88 -9.54 2.06
C PHE A 227 28.65 -10.67 2.76
N ASN A 228 28.59 -11.92 2.28
CA ASN A 228 29.48 -12.97 2.76
C ASN A 228 30.96 -12.70 2.40
N LEU A 229 31.22 -11.97 1.31
CA LEU A 229 32.59 -11.63 0.92
C LEU A 229 33.33 -10.79 1.97
N ILE A 230 32.57 -10.07 2.78
CA ILE A 230 33.11 -9.23 3.89
C ILE A 230 32.92 -9.85 5.27
N ALA A 231 32.36 -11.06 5.38
CA ALA A 231 32.05 -11.69 6.67
C ALA A 231 33.28 -11.85 7.58
N GLY A 232 34.49 -12.01 7.00
CA GLY A 232 35.76 -12.15 7.74
C GLY A 232 36.42 -10.84 8.16
N TYR A 233 35.89 -9.68 7.78
CA TYR A 233 36.47 -8.38 8.13
C TYR A 233 36.24 -8.06 9.62
N PRO A 234 37.24 -7.45 10.30
CA PRO A 234 37.15 -7.14 11.74
C PRO A 234 35.92 -6.28 12.09
N GLN A 235 35.51 -5.39 11.17
CA GLN A 235 34.37 -4.50 11.37
C GLN A 235 33.02 -5.23 11.35
N ILE A 236 32.94 -6.44 10.79
CA ILE A 236 31.68 -7.18 10.61
C ILE A 236 31.36 -8.02 11.85
N ALA A 237 30.19 -7.77 12.42
CA ALA A 237 29.64 -8.57 13.51
C ALA A 237 28.84 -9.77 13.00
N PHE A 238 28.20 -9.62 11.87
CA PHE A 238 27.31 -10.62 11.30
C PHE A 238 27.16 -10.45 9.78
N ALA A 239 27.18 -11.56 9.05
CA ALA A 239 26.76 -11.62 7.66
C ALA A 239 25.80 -12.82 7.49
N HIS A 240 24.66 -12.59 6.84
CA HIS A 240 23.67 -13.64 6.57
C HIS A 240 24.19 -14.55 5.46
N LYS A 241 24.03 -15.88 5.60
CA LYS A 241 24.56 -16.87 4.66
C LYS A 241 24.11 -16.68 3.19
N SER A 242 22.94 -16.09 2.96
CA SER A 242 22.47 -15.75 1.59
C SER A 242 23.00 -14.40 1.10
N GLY A 243 23.88 -13.74 1.84
CA GLY A 243 24.59 -12.52 1.42
C GLY A 243 23.75 -11.26 1.28
N PHE A 244 22.48 -11.27 1.66
CA PHE A 244 21.62 -10.09 1.51
C PHE A 244 21.74 -9.07 2.65
N LEU A 245 22.31 -9.48 3.79
CA LEU A 245 22.37 -8.68 5.01
C LEU A 245 23.71 -8.86 5.70
N ALA A 246 24.33 -7.75 6.12
CA ALA A 246 25.40 -7.75 7.12
C ALA A 246 25.18 -6.66 8.17
N LYS A 247 25.92 -6.75 9.27
CA LYS A 247 25.94 -5.75 10.35
C LYS A 247 27.38 -5.49 10.76
N THR A 248 27.71 -4.22 10.99
CA THR A 248 28.97 -3.86 11.59
C THR A 248 28.93 -4.02 13.12
N ARG A 249 30.09 -4.14 13.77
CA ARG A 249 30.20 -4.24 15.24
C ARG A 249 29.90 -2.92 15.92
N GLU A 250 30.29 -1.84 15.27
CA GLU A 250 30.17 -0.47 15.75
C GLU A 250 29.85 0.48 14.59
N LEU A 251 29.58 1.72 14.90
CA LEU A 251 29.41 2.79 13.93
C LEU A 251 30.78 3.21 13.39
N ILE A 252 31.18 2.65 12.25
CA ILE A 252 32.39 3.06 11.56
C ILE A 252 32.15 4.31 10.71
N PRO A 253 33.20 5.11 10.41
CA PRO A 253 33.08 6.28 9.55
C PRO A 253 32.51 5.95 8.17
N MET A 254 31.84 6.92 7.54
CA MET A 254 31.10 6.68 6.30
C MET A 254 32.02 6.33 5.11
N ASP A 255 33.19 6.91 5.03
CA ASP A 255 34.19 6.61 4.01
C ASP A 255 34.66 5.15 4.09
N GLU A 256 34.99 4.69 5.31
CA GLU A 256 35.32 3.29 5.57
C GLU A 256 34.16 2.36 5.28
N LEU A 257 32.95 2.74 5.69
CA LEU A 257 31.73 1.99 5.44
C LEU A 257 31.45 1.79 3.93
N PHE A 258 31.64 2.82 3.12
CA PHE A 258 31.43 2.71 1.68
C PHE A 258 32.48 1.84 1.00
N VAL A 259 33.73 1.91 1.44
CA VAL A 259 34.77 1.00 0.98
C VAL A 259 34.43 -0.44 1.33
N LEU A 260 34.01 -0.68 2.57
CA LEU A 260 33.60 -2.01 3.03
C LEU A 260 32.43 -2.59 2.23
N VAL A 261 31.39 -1.79 1.98
CA VAL A 261 30.25 -2.19 1.13
C VAL A 261 30.70 -2.44 -0.32
N GLY A 262 31.61 -1.65 -0.83
CA GLY A 262 32.18 -1.82 -2.17
C GLY A 262 32.90 -3.16 -2.35
N GLN A 263 33.53 -3.71 -1.29
CA GLN A 263 34.17 -5.03 -1.33
C GLN A 263 33.17 -6.20 -1.38
N ALA A 264 31.90 -5.94 -1.09
CA ALA A 264 30.83 -6.94 -1.21
C ALA A 264 30.19 -6.95 -2.62
N VAL A 265 30.54 -6.00 -3.50
CA VAL A 265 30.00 -5.94 -4.86
C VAL A 265 30.67 -7.02 -5.73
N THR A 266 29.86 -7.93 -6.24
CA THR A 266 30.32 -8.94 -7.19
C THR A 266 30.32 -8.32 -8.59
N LEU A 267 31.50 -8.05 -9.14
CA LEU A 267 31.63 -7.66 -10.55
C LEU A 267 31.01 -8.78 -11.40
N ARG A 268 29.90 -8.50 -12.09
CA ARG A 268 29.54 -9.35 -13.22
C ARG A 268 30.72 -9.25 -14.22
N ALA A 269 31.44 -10.32 -14.36
CA ALA A 269 32.27 -10.45 -15.53
C ALA A 269 31.37 -10.18 -16.75
N HIS A 270 31.61 -9.10 -17.49
CA HIS A 270 30.98 -8.87 -18.77
C HIS A 270 31.46 -9.98 -19.69
N GLY A 271 30.78 -11.12 -19.61
CA GLY A 271 30.92 -12.18 -20.59
C GLY A 271 30.26 -11.71 -21.87
N ASN A 272 31.07 -11.33 -22.82
CA ASN A 272 30.70 -11.30 -24.22
C ASN A 272 29.92 -12.59 -24.56
N LYS A 273 28.66 -12.46 -24.94
CA LYS A 273 28.01 -13.35 -25.92
C LYS A 273 27.07 -12.53 -26.78
#